data_ac00449f7cdce74c765f8f4912917f39
#
_entry.id   ac00449f7cdce74c765f8f4912917f39
#
_cell.length_a   1.000
_cell.length_b   1.000
_cell.length_c   1.000
_cell.angle_alpha   90.00
_cell.angle_beta   90.00
_cell.angle_gamma   90.00
#
_symmetry.space_group_name_H-M   'P 1'
#
loop_
_entity.id
_entity.type
_entity.pdbx_description
1 polymer ?
#
loop_
_entity_poly.entity_id
_entity_poly.type
_entity_poly.pdbx_seq_one_letter_code
_entity_poly.pdbx_strand_id
1 'polypeptide(L)'
;RRQRQMCIRDRSNDAGGIGLFRSEFLYLESEDYPTEEAQFAAYKTVAENMAGKKVIIRTLDIGADKQVDYFHMEKEENPAMGYRAIRICLDRPEIFKTQLRAIYRASYYGTISIMFPMIISVKEVKRIKEIVAEVKAELTAEGIPFKDCELGIMIETPAAVMISDLLAEEVDFFSIGTNDLTQYTLAIDRQNPKLDSFYDSHHEAILRMLQMVVDNGHKHGLSLIHI
;
A
#
# COMPACT_ATOMS: atom_id res chain seq x y z
N ARG A 1 -4.57 -10.77 17.01
CA ARG A 1 -3.89 -10.50 18.30
C ARG A 1 -2.65 -9.61 18.15
N ARG A 2 -1.72 -9.88 17.21
CA ARG A 2 -0.49 -9.07 17.01
C ARG A 2 -0.76 -7.59 16.70
N GLN A 3 -1.75 -7.27 15.88
CA GLN A 3 -2.10 -5.89 15.52
C GLN A 3 -2.74 -5.11 16.66
N ARG A 4 -3.67 -5.73 17.41
CA ARG A 4 -4.22 -5.09 18.60
C ARG A 4 -3.12 -4.72 19.59
N GLN A 5 -2.08 -5.57 19.70
CA GLN A 5 -0.90 -5.27 20.51
C GLN A 5 -0.04 -4.15 19.90
N MET A 6 0.10 -4.08 18.56
CA MET A 6 0.83 -3.01 17.87
C MET A 6 0.14 -1.66 18.06
N CYS A 7 -1.16 -1.56 17.79
CA CYS A 7 -1.92 -0.32 18.00
C CYS A 7 -1.93 0.14 19.46
N ILE A 8 -2.02 -0.79 20.43
CA ILE A 8 -1.93 -0.47 21.85
C ILE A 8 -0.54 0.08 22.19
N ARG A 9 0.52 -0.52 21.66
CA ARG A 9 1.91 -0.09 21.84
C ARG A 9 2.16 1.29 21.23
N ASP A 10 1.66 1.53 20.02
CA ASP A 10 1.80 2.81 19.31
C ASP A 10 1.08 3.93 20.07
N ARG A 11 -0.11 3.64 20.59
CA ARG A 11 -0.87 4.59 21.41
C ARG A 11 -0.20 4.86 22.76
N SER A 12 0.38 3.85 23.41
CA SER A 12 1.10 4.02 24.68
C SER A 12 2.40 4.81 24.53
N ASN A 13 2.97 4.86 23.32
CA ASN A 13 4.17 5.65 22.98
C ASN A 13 3.83 7.00 22.32
N ASP A 14 2.57 7.43 22.36
CA ASP A 14 2.07 8.70 21.80
C ASP A 14 2.42 8.89 20.31
N ALA A 15 2.36 7.82 19.53
CA ALA A 15 2.56 7.90 18.07
C ALA A 15 1.58 8.86 17.43
N GLY A 16 2.05 9.71 16.52
CA GLY A 16 1.23 10.68 15.78
C GLY A 16 0.24 10.06 14.79
N GLY A 17 0.42 8.79 14.44
CA GLY A 17 -0.40 8.03 13.50
C GLY A 17 0.23 6.69 13.14
N ILE A 18 -0.36 5.98 12.19
CA ILE A 18 0.21 4.77 11.59
C ILE A 18 0.59 5.09 10.14
N GLY A 19 1.90 5.16 9.86
CA GLY A 19 2.44 5.45 8.53
C GLY A 19 2.30 4.28 7.55
N LEU A 20 2.25 3.05 8.07
CA LEU A 20 2.06 1.85 7.26
C LEU A 20 1.31 0.77 8.04
N PHE A 21 0.06 0.55 7.65
CA PHE A 21 -0.70 -0.62 8.05
C PHE A 21 -0.66 -1.65 6.92
N ARG A 22 0.03 -2.74 7.14
CA ARG A 22 0.17 -3.83 6.17
C ARG A 22 -1.08 -4.71 6.21
N SER A 23 -1.85 -4.75 5.14
CA SER A 23 -3.08 -5.54 5.07
C SER A 23 -2.85 -7.02 4.73
N GLU A 24 -1.66 -7.40 4.30
CA GLU A 24 -1.33 -8.74 3.79
C GLU A 24 -1.60 -9.85 4.78
N PHE A 25 -1.41 -9.59 6.08
CA PHE A 25 -1.64 -10.62 7.11
C PHE A 25 -3.11 -11.07 7.17
N LEU A 26 -4.09 -10.22 6.76
CA LEU A 26 -5.49 -10.63 6.67
C LEU A 26 -5.68 -11.75 5.64
N TYR A 27 -4.87 -11.72 4.59
CA TYR A 27 -4.86 -12.73 3.55
C TYR A 27 -4.03 -13.96 3.94
N LEU A 28 -2.87 -13.73 4.58
CA LEU A 28 -1.96 -14.81 4.99
C LEU A 28 -2.49 -15.69 6.14
N GLU A 29 -3.35 -15.13 7.00
CA GLU A 29 -3.96 -15.83 8.14
C GLU A 29 -5.32 -16.46 7.78
N SER A 30 -5.81 -16.27 6.56
CA SER A 30 -7.10 -16.81 6.08
C SER A 30 -6.91 -18.07 5.24
N GLU A 31 -7.90 -18.95 5.27
CA GLU A 31 -7.97 -20.18 4.42
C GLU A 31 -8.56 -19.88 3.02
N ASP A 32 -9.21 -18.72 2.86
CA ASP A 32 -9.81 -18.21 1.62
C ASP A 32 -9.72 -16.68 1.60
N TYR A 33 -10.13 -16.07 0.51
CA TYR A 33 -10.16 -14.60 0.40
C TYR A 33 -10.91 -13.97 1.58
N PRO A 34 -10.27 -13.05 2.33
CA PRO A 34 -10.94 -12.43 3.47
C PRO A 34 -12.16 -11.64 2.99
N THR A 35 -13.29 -11.89 3.62
CA THR A 35 -14.55 -11.23 3.30
C THR A 35 -14.49 -9.74 3.58
N GLU A 36 -15.38 -8.95 2.95
CA GLU A 36 -15.51 -7.52 3.23
C GLU A 36 -15.71 -7.26 4.73
N GLU A 37 -16.56 -8.07 5.41
CA GLU A 37 -16.82 -7.92 6.85
C GLU A 37 -15.59 -8.19 7.71
N ALA A 38 -14.82 -9.22 7.40
CA ALA A 38 -13.60 -9.54 8.15
C ALA A 38 -12.56 -8.41 8.02
N GLN A 39 -12.37 -7.89 6.81
CA GLN A 39 -11.48 -6.78 6.55
C GLN A 39 -11.98 -5.49 7.20
N PHE A 40 -13.27 -5.18 7.06
CA PHE A 40 -13.90 -4.01 7.69
C PHE A 40 -13.71 -4.03 9.21
N ALA A 41 -13.97 -5.17 9.88
CA ALA A 41 -13.80 -5.28 11.33
C ALA A 41 -12.35 -4.99 11.77
N ALA A 42 -11.37 -5.47 10.99
CA ALA A 42 -9.96 -5.20 11.26
C ALA A 42 -9.61 -3.72 11.10
N TYR A 43 -9.96 -3.10 9.97
CA TYR A 43 -9.67 -1.69 9.69
C TYR A 43 -10.40 -0.74 10.64
N LYS A 44 -11.68 -1.02 10.93
CA LYS A 44 -12.46 -0.27 11.92
C LYS A 44 -11.81 -0.29 13.29
N THR A 45 -11.39 -1.46 13.77
CA THR A 45 -10.74 -1.61 15.07
C THR A 45 -9.48 -0.74 15.15
N VAL A 46 -8.68 -0.68 14.08
CA VAL A 46 -7.48 0.16 14.05
C VAL A 46 -7.85 1.64 14.03
N ALA A 47 -8.80 2.04 13.19
CA ALA A 47 -9.25 3.43 13.08
C ALA A 47 -9.77 3.98 14.42
N GLU A 48 -10.62 3.22 15.11
CA GLU A 48 -11.15 3.58 16.42
C GLU A 48 -10.04 3.66 17.49
N ASN A 49 -9.12 2.68 17.51
CA ASN A 49 -8.02 2.66 18.48
C ASN A 49 -7.04 3.83 18.32
N MET A 50 -6.91 4.37 17.11
CA MET A 50 -6.04 5.52 16.85
C MET A 50 -6.69 6.87 17.21
N ALA A 51 -7.95 6.89 17.63
CA ALA A 51 -8.63 8.05 18.20
C ALA A 51 -8.50 9.33 17.34
N GLY A 52 -8.75 9.22 16.03
CA GLY A 52 -8.68 10.31 15.06
C GLY A 52 -7.28 10.57 14.47
N LYS A 53 -6.23 9.95 14.98
CA LYS A 53 -4.90 10.01 14.37
C LYS A 53 -4.90 9.25 13.03
N LYS A 54 -4.14 9.74 12.06
CA LYS A 54 -4.09 9.19 10.69
C LYS A 54 -3.61 7.73 10.68
N VAL A 55 -4.31 6.90 9.92
CA VAL A 55 -3.93 5.51 9.63
C VAL A 55 -3.79 5.35 8.12
N ILE A 56 -2.61 5.02 7.64
CA ILE A 56 -2.37 4.73 6.24
C ILE A 56 -2.44 3.23 6.02
N ILE A 57 -3.46 2.78 5.28
CA ILE A 57 -3.66 1.37 4.94
C ILE A 57 -3.09 1.11 3.56
N ARG A 58 -2.08 0.24 3.49
CA ARG A 58 -1.58 -0.27 2.22
C ARG A 58 -2.52 -1.36 1.71
N THR A 59 -2.94 -1.24 0.45
CA THR A 59 -3.70 -2.30 -0.21
C THR A 59 -2.85 -3.54 -0.40
N LEU A 60 -3.44 -4.63 -0.88
CA LEU A 60 -2.82 -5.92 -1.05
C LEU A 60 -1.42 -5.83 -1.68
N ASP A 61 -0.42 -6.39 -0.98
CA ASP A 61 0.96 -6.54 -1.46
C ASP A 61 1.44 -7.99 -1.27
N ILE A 62 0.79 -8.90 -2.00
CA ILE A 62 1.11 -10.32 -2.05
C ILE A 62 1.63 -10.63 -3.45
N GLY A 63 2.57 -11.55 -3.55
CA GLY A 63 3.14 -12.10 -4.77
C GLY A 63 3.45 -13.58 -4.61
N ALA A 64 3.97 -14.23 -5.64
CA ALA A 64 4.27 -15.66 -5.65
C ALA A 64 5.36 -16.09 -4.65
N ASP A 65 6.05 -15.13 -4.02
CA ASP A 65 6.99 -15.34 -2.91
C ASP A 65 6.29 -15.67 -1.58
N LYS A 66 5.01 -15.32 -1.46
CA LYS A 66 4.16 -15.62 -0.31
C LYS A 66 3.15 -16.68 -0.73
N GLN A 67 3.38 -17.90 -0.30
CA GLN A 67 2.47 -19.02 -0.63
C GLN A 67 1.11 -18.81 0.04
N VAL A 68 0.15 -18.42 -0.77
CA VAL A 68 -1.27 -18.33 -0.42
C VAL A 68 -2.01 -19.19 -1.42
N ASP A 69 -2.30 -20.42 -1.04
CA ASP A 69 -2.78 -21.49 -1.94
C ASP A 69 -4.07 -21.09 -2.69
N TYR A 70 -4.98 -20.38 -2.04
CA TYR A 70 -6.25 -19.99 -2.65
C TYR A 70 -6.13 -18.87 -3.70
N PHE A 71 -4.97 -18.20 -3.84
CA PHE A 71 -4.71 -17.29 -4.95
C PHE A 71 -4.45 -18.02 -6.26
N HIS A 72 -4.13 -19.33 -6.19
CA HIS A 72 -3.79 -20.17 -7.35
C HIS A 72 -2.73 -19.52 -8.26
N MET A 73 -1.75 -18.86 -7.65
CA MET A 73 -0.66 -18.23 -8.40
C MET A 73 0.33 -19.29 -8.88
N GLU A 74 0.68 -19.23 -10.15
CA GLU A 74 1.74 -20.05 -10.70
C GLU A 74 3.10 -19.71 -10.06
N LYS A 75 3.98 -20.71 -9.99
CA LYS A 75 5.34 -20.46 -9.51
C LYS A 75 6.09 -19.63 -10.54
N GLU A 76 6.61 -18.50 -10.12
CA GLU A 76 7.41 -17.60 -10.94
C GLU A 76 8.90 -17.76 -10.63
N GLU A 77 9.76 -17.58 -11.64
CA GLU A 77 11.22 -17.59 -11.43
C GLU A 77 11.70 -16.35 -10.67
N ASN A 78 11.04 -15.21 -10.89
CA ASN A 78 11.37 -13.93 -10.26
C ASN A 78 10.13 -13.30 -9.61
N PRO A 79 9.62 -13.84 -8.50
CA PRO A 79 8.36 -13.41 -7.89
C PRO A 79 8.31 -11.92 -7.51
N ALA A 80 9.46 -11.34 -7.13
CA ALA A 80 9.53 -9.92 -6.80
C ALA A 80 9.21 -9.00 -7.99
N MET A 81 9.48 -9.45 -9.22
CA MET A 81 9.21 -8.73 -10.47
C MET A 81 7.96 -9.25 -11.19
N GLY A 82 7.26 -10.19 -10.60
CA GLY A 82 6.16 -10.93 -11.21
C GLY A 82 4.77 -10.34 -10.97
N TYR A 83 3.79 -11.25 -10.97
CA TYR A 83 2.37 -10.96 -10.76
C TYR A 83 2.10 -10.76 -9.27
N ARG A 84 2.14 -9.51 -8.81
CA ARG A 84 2.00 -9.15 -7.40
C ARG A 84 1.30 -7.81 -7.19
N ALA A 85 0.85 -7.59 -5.98
CA ALA A 85 0.37 -6.30 -5.47
C ALA A 85 -0.71 -5.68 -6.37
N ILE A 86 -0.50 -4.43 -6.81
CA ILE A 86 -1.47 -3.71 -7.65
C ILE A 86 -1.76 -4.43 -8.97
N ARG A 87 -0.84 -5.22 -9.50
CA ARG A 87 -1.06 -5.99 -10.73
C ARG A 87 -2.18 -7.01 -10.54
N ILE A 88 -2.19 -7.71 -9.39
CA ILE A 88 -3.29 -8.62 -9.00
C ILE A 88 -4.59 -7.82 -8.84
N CYS A 89 -4.53 -6.69 -8.14
CA CYS A 89 -5.70 -5.86 -7.86
C CYS A 89 -6.39 -5.33 -9.13
N LEU A 90 -5.62 -4.96 -10.15
CA LEU A 90 -6.15 -4.43 -11.40
C LEU A 90 -6.66 -5.54 -12.35
N ASP A 91 -6.06 -6.72 -12.28
CA ASP A 91 -6.45 -7.88 -13.06
C ASP A 91 -7.67 -8.62 -12.45
N ARG A 92 -7.77 -8.57 -11.11
CA ARG A 92 -8.88 -9.16 -10.32
C ARG A 92 -9.62 -8.07 -9.53
N PRO A 93 -10.41 -7.22 -10.22
CA PRO A 93 -11.04 -6.07 -9.58
C PRO A 93 -12.03 -6.43 -8.48
N GLU A 94 -12.60 -7.64 -8.48
CA GLU A 94 -13.49 -8.14 -7.44
C GLU A 94 -12.78 -8.25 -6.07
N ILE A 95 -11.53 -8.72 -6.04
CA ILE A 95 -10.72 -8.80 -4.81
C ILE A 95 -10.39 -7.37 -4.34
N PHE A 96 -10.01 -6.51 -5.28
CA PHE A 96 -9.63 -5.14 -4.99
C PHE A 96 -10.83 -4.32 -4.47
N LYS A 97 -11.99 -4.42 -5.11
CA LYS A 97 -13.22 -3.78 -4.66
C LYS A 97 -13.62 -4.22 -3.26
N THR A 98 -13.55 -5.52 -2.95
CA THR A 98 -13.84 -6.04 -1.61
C THR A 98 -12.97 -5.36 -0.56
N GLN A 99 -11.66 -5.21 -0.82
CA GLN A 99 -10.75 -4.52 0.09
C GLN A 99 -11.07 -3.03 0.20
N LEU A 100 -11.26 -2.34 -0.92
CA LEU A 100 -11.57 -0.90 -0.94
C LEU A 100 -12.89 -0.59 -0.22
N ARG A 101 -13.94 -1.39 -0.45
CA ARG A 101 -15.23 -1.25 0.25
C ARG A 101 -15.03 -1.35 1.77
N ALA A 102 -14.28 -2.34 2.22
CA ALA A 102 -13.97 -2.50 3.65
C ALA A 102 -13.21 -1.30 4.23
N ILE A 103 -12.24 -0.75 3.50
CA ILE A 103 -11.45 0.42 3.92
C ILE A 103 -12.36 1.67 3.98
N TYR A 104 -13.17 1.93 2.94
CA TYR A 104 -14.08 3.08 2.91
C TYR A 104 -15.14 2.99 4.01
N ARG A 105 -15.72 1.83 4.28
CA ARG A 105 -16.62 1.62 5.43
C ARG A 105 -15.93 1.95 6.75
N ALA A 106 -14.68 1.54 6.91
CA ALA A 106 -13.91 1.82 8.11
C ALA A 106 -13.54 3.31 8.25
N SER A 107 -13.44 4.08 7.16
CA SER A 107 -13.13 5.51 7.19
C SER A 107 -14.17 6.34 7.96
N TYR A 108 -15.40 5.85 8.08
CA TYR A 108 -16.42 6.51 8.89
C TYR A 108 -16.02 6.60 10.38
N TYR A 109 -15.22 5.66 10.86
CA TYR A 109 -14.83 5.50 12.27
C TYR A 109 -13.49 6.13 12.65
N GLY A 110 -12.75 6.69 11.69
CA GLY A 110 -11.46 7.34 11.96
C GLY A 110 -10.90 8.06 10.75
N THR A 111 -9.63 8.47 10.83
CA THR A 111 -8.91 9.13 9.74
C THR A 111 -8.06 8.11 8.99
N ILE A 112 -8.52 7.69 7.82
CA ILE A 112 -7.87 6.68 6.99
C ILE A 112 -7.39 7.32 5.69
N SER A 113 -6.16 6.96 5.28
CA SER A 113 -5.61 7.19 3.95
C SER A 113 -5.29 5.85 3.31
N ILE A 114 -5.39 5.74 1.99
CA ILE A 114 -5.16 4.51 1.24
C ILE A 114 -3.88 4.64 0.46
N MET A 115 -3.03 3.63 0.50
CA MET A 115 -1.75 3.61 -0.19
C MET A 115 -1.66 2.40 -1.12
N PHE A 116 -1.30 2.64 -2.38
CA PHE A 116 -1.19 1.60 -3.41
C PHE A 116 0.28 1.26 -3.69
N PRO A 117 0.67 -0.01 -3.50
CA PRO A 117 2.05 -0.48 -3.72
C PRO A 117 2.34 -0.77 -5.18
N MET A 118 3.62 -0.89 -5.54
CA MET A 118 4.12 -1.40 -6.83
C MET A 118 3.66 -0.64 -8.09
N ILE A 119 3.43 0.66 -7.96
CA ILE A 119 3.05 1.52 -9.08
C ILE A 119 4.22 1.73 -10.04
N ILE A 120 3.95 1.65 -11.35
CA ILE A 120 4.92 1.91 -12.41
C ILE A 120 4.42 2.92 -13.46
N SER A 121 3.15 3.35 -13.41
CA SER A 121 2.60 4.24 -14.44
C SER A 121 1.45 5.11 -13.94
N VAL A 122 1.26 6.26 -14.57
CA VAL A 122 0.07 7.12 -14.37
C VAL A 122 -1.22 6.41 -14.79
N LYS A 123 -1.15 5.53 -15.79
CA LYS A 123 -2.31 4.75 -16.24
C LYS A 123 -2.87 3.84 -15.13
N GLU A 124 -1.99 3.21 -14.35
CA GLU A 124 -2.41 2.41 -13.19
C GLU A 124 -3.12 3.28 -12.16
N VAL A 125 -2.58 4.44 -11.84
CA VAL A 125 -3.20 5.36 -10.87
C VAL A 125 -4.58 5.82 -11.34
N LYS A 126 -4.73 6.16 -12.61
CA LYS A 126 -6.03 6.52 -13.18
C LYS A 126 -7.04 5.38 -13.11
N ARG A 127 -6.60 4.14 -13.41
CA ARG A 127 -7.48 2.96 -13.29
C ARG A 127 -7.88 2.69 -11.85
N ILE A 128 -6.97 2.87 -10.89
CA ILE A 128 -7.28 2.78 -9.46
C ILE A 128 -8.36 3.80 -9.08
N LYS A 129 -8.22 5.05 -9.51
CA LYS A 129 -9.20 6.12 -9.22
C LYS A 129 -10.58 5.81 -9.80
N GLU A 130 -10.66 5.19 -10.99
CA GLU A 130 -11.92 4.72 -11.56
C GLU A 130 -12.58 3.65 -10.67
N ILE A 131 -11.82 2.63 -10.22
CA ILE A 131 -12.33 1.58 -9.35
C ILE A 131 -12.76 2.16 -7.99
N VAL A 132 -12.00 3.11 -7.44
CA VAL A 132 -12.37 3.83 -6.23
C VAL A 132 -13.70 4.57 -6.41
N ALA A 133 -13.91 5.24 -7.54
CA ALA A 133 -15.17 5.93 -7.83
C ALA A 133 -16.34 4.95 -7.94
N GLU A 134 -16.14 3.79 -8.58
CA GLU A 134 -17.13 2.71 -8.65
C GLU A 134 -17.52 2.24 -7.23
N VAL A 135 -16.54 1.97 -6.37
CA VAL A 135 -16.76 1.54 -4.98
C VAL A 135 -17.53 2.58 -4.18
N LYS A 136 -17.17 3.86 -4.29
CA LYS A 136 -17.88 4.95 -3.61
C LYS A 136 -19.32 5.07 -4.08
N ALA A 137 -19.58 4.90 -5.38
CA ALA A 137 -20.93 4.90 -5.94
C ALA A 137 -21.76 3.71 -5.43
N GLU A 138 -21.19 2.51 -5.35
CA GLU A 138 -21.83 1.33 -4.79
C GLU A 138 -22.22 1.55 -3.31
N LEU A 139 -21.30 1.99 -2.47
CA LEU A 139 -21.56 2.27 -1.05
C LEU A 139 -22.63 3.35 -0.85
N THR A 140 -22.62 4.38 -1.70
CA THR A 140 -23.63 5.44 -1.68
C THR A 140 -25.02 4.90 -2.04
N ALA A 141 -25.11 4.08 -3.07
CA ALA A 141 -26.38 3.45 -3.50
C ALA A 141 -26.94 2.51 -2.43
N GLU A 142 -26.08 1.84 -1.68
CA GLU A 142 -26.45 0.97 -0.56
C GLU A 142 -26.76 1.74 0.75
N GLY A 143 -26.54 3.05 0.78
CA GLY A 143 -26.74 3.88 1.99
C GLY A 143 -25.70 3.62 3.10
N ILE A 144 -24.55 3.07 2.74
CA ILE A 144 -23.46 2.78 3.68
C ILE A 144 -22.63 4.04 3.89
N PRO A 145 -22.48 4.54 5.13
CA PRO A 145 -21.71 5.76 5.38
C PRO A 145 -20.21 5.54 5.27
N PHE A 146 -19.52 6.50 4.67
CA PHE A 146 -18.08 6.56 4.58
C PHE A 146 -17.58 8.01 4.54
N LYS A 147 -16.29 8.22 4.70
CA LYS A 147 -15.60 9.50 4.50
C LYS A 147 -14.63 9.36 3.34
N ASP A 148 -14.33 10.47 2.69
CA ASP A 148 -13.27 10.50 1.69
C ASP A 148 -11.91 10.19 2.34
N CYS A 149 -11.10 9.43 1.62
CA CYS A 149 -9.75 9.08 2.01
C CYS A 149 -8.76 9.74 1.05
N GLU A 150 -7.64 10.22 1.59
CA GLU A 150 -6.49 10.55 0.76
C GLU A 150 -6.00 9.29 0.04
N LEU A 151 -5.65 9.43 -1.23
CA LEU A 151 -5.10 8.37 -2.06
C LEU A 151 -3.62 8.63 -2.33
N GLY A 152 -2.76 7.78 -1.84
CA GLY A 152 -1.32 7.86 -2.06
C GLY A 152 -0.76 6.61 -2.72
N ILE A 153 0.47 6.70 -3.14
CA ILE A 153 1.20 5.59 -3.76
C ILE A 153 2.52 5.33 -3.05
N MET A 154 2.99 4.09 -3.14
CA MET A 154 4.34 3.76 -2.71
C MET A 154 5.29 3.91 -3.91
N ILE A 155 6.27 4.80 -3.76
CA ILE A 155 7.37 4.95 -4.71
C ILE A 155 8.45 3.94 -4.32
N GLU A 156 8.47 2.82 -5.01
CA GLU A 156 9.35 1.69 -4.70
C GLU A 156 9.90 0.98 -5.95
N THR A 157 9.57 1.53 -7.13
CA THR A 157 10.13 1.07 -8.40
C THR A 157 10.92 2.19 -9.07
N PRO A 158 12.03 1.91 -9.78
CA PRO A 158 12.77 2.92 -10.53
C PRO A 158 11.89 3.67 -11.55
N ALA A 159 10.91 2.99 -12.15
CA ALA A 159 9.96 3.61 -13.07
C ALA A 159 9.13 4.70 -12.37
N ALA A 160 8.60 4.43 -11.18
CA ALA A 160 7.83 5.42 -10.41
C ALA A 160 8.69 6.62 -10.01
N VAL A 161 9.96 6.41 -9.66
CA VAL A 161 10.89 7.51 -9.37
C VAL A 161 11.04 8.43 -10.57
N MET A 162 11.29 7.86 -11.76
CA MET A 162 11.55 8.62 -12.99
C MET A 162 10.36 9.45 -13.46
N ILE A 163 9.14 9.05 -13.12
CA ILE A 163 7.90 9.77 -13.48
C ILE A 163 7.19 10.35 -12.24
N SER A 164 7.91 10.54 -11.15
CA SER A 164 7.32 10.99 -9.89
C SER A 164 6.70 12.39 -9.96
N ASP A 165 7.15 13.25 -10.86
CA ASP A 165 6.51 14.53 -11.19
C ASP A 165 5.10 14.33 -11.76
N LEU A 166 4.94 13.41 -12.74
CA LEU A 166 3.63 13.11 -13.33
C LEU A 166 2.71 12.39 -12.35
N LEU A 167 3.26 11.50 -11.51
CA LEU A 167 2.51 10.79 -10.49
C LEU A 167 2.04 11.75 -9.38
N ALA A 168 2.82 12.78 -9.07
CA ALA A 168 2.47 13.77 -8.06
C ALA A 168 1.22 14.60 -8.41
N GLU A 169 0.88 14.72 -9.67
CA GLU A 169 -0.36 15.39 -10.13
C GLU A 169 -1.62 14.54 -9.86
N GLU A 170 -1.45 13.25 -9.62
CA GLU A 170 -2.56 12.30 -9.55
C GLU A 170 -2.91 11.83 -8.13
N VAL A 171 -2.08 12.10 -7.14
CA VAL A 171 -2.23 11.54 -5.78
C VAL A 171 -2.07 12.59 -4.69
N ASP A 172 -2.48 12.25 -3.47
CA ASP A 172 -2.47 13.18 -2.32
C ASP A 172 -1.17 13.08 -1.51
N PHE A 173 -0.47 11.95 -1.57
CA PHE A 173 0.81 11.76 -0.88
C PHE A 173 1.66 10.66 -1.53
N PHE A 174 2.97 10.70 -1.24
CA PHE A 174 3.90 9.62 -1.52
C PHE A 174 4.34 8.94 -0.25
N SER A 175 4.51 7.63 -0.33
CA SER A 175 5.29 6.82 0.61
C SER A 175 6.49 6.24 -0.14
N ILE A 176 7.67 6.29 0.45
CA ILE A 176 8.88 5.79 -0.23
C ILE A 176 9.27 4.44 0.37
N GLY A 177 9.14 3.39 -0.44
CA GLY A 177 9.50 2.01 -0.10
C GLY A 177 10.96 1.71 -0.44
N THR A 178 11.91 2.13 0.42
CA THR A 178 13.33 2.02 0.12
C THR A 178 13.85 0.61 -0.06
N ASN A 179 13.27 -0.38 0.62
CA ASN A 179 13.71 -1.77 0.51
C ASN A 179 13.51 -2.33 -0.91
N ASP A 180 12.31 -2.20 -1.46
CA ASP A 180 12.01 -2.65 -2.82
C ASP A 180 12.69 -1.74 -3.86
N LEU A 181 12.75 -0.43 -3.62
CA LEU A 181 13.49 0.48 -4.50
C LEU A 181 14.97 0.10 -4.61
N THR A 182 15.62 -0.22 -3.49
CA THR A 182 17.02 -0.66 -3.49
C THR A 182 17.18 -1.97 -4.23
N GLN A 183 16.31 -2.95 -3.95
CA GLN A 183 16.32 -4.25 -4.62
C GLN A 183 16.23 -4.12 -6.14
N TYR A 184 15.30 -3.34 -6.65
CA TYR A 184 15.09 -3.17 -8.08
C TYR A 184 16.17 -2.31 -8.74
N THR A 185 16.65 -1.27 -8.05
CA THR A 185 17.66 -0.37 -8.60
C THR A 185 19.03 -1.02 -8.70
N LEU A 186 19.43 -1.77 -7.66
CA LEU A 186 20.72 -2.45 -7.62
C LEU A 186 20.67 -3.85 -8.23
N ALA A 187 19.49 -4.33 -8.67
CA ALA A 187 19.27 -5.68 -9.18
C ALA A 187 19.73 -6.77 -8.20
N ILE A 188 19.41 -6.60 -6.92
CA ILE A 188 19.84 -7.49 -5.83
C ILE A 188 18.59 -8.05 -5.14
N ASP A 189 18.49 -9.37 -5.07
CA ASP A 189 17.50 -10.03 -4.23
C ASP A 189 17.90 -9.90 -2.75
N ARG A 190 17.17 -9.08 -1.99
CA ARG A 190 17.41 -8.86 -0.55
C ARG A 190 17.16 -10.10 0.32
N GLN A 191 16.55 -11.16 -0.23
CA GLN A 191 16.32 -12.42 0.48
C GLN A 191 17.49 -13.41 0.27
N ASN A 192 18.44 -13.09 -0.61
CA ASN A 192 19.59 -13.93 -0.87
C ASN A 192 20.77 -13.55 0.03
N PRO A 193 21.11 -14.35 1.07
CA PRO A 193 22.18 -14.02 1.99
C PRO A 193 23.56 -13.86 1.36
N LYS A 194 23.75 -14.44 0.17
CA LYS A 194 25.02 -14.30 -0.58
C LYS A 194 25.23 -12.89 -1.13
N LEU A 195 24.17 -12.10 -1.20
CA LEU A 195 24.19 -10.75 -1.75
C LEU A 195 24.17 -9.65 -0.68
N ASP A 196 24.17 -10.00 0.62
CA ASP A 196 24.10 -9.03 1.70
C ASP A 196 25.19 -7.95 1.63
N SER A 197 26.41 -8.34 1.22
CA SER A 197 27.52 -7.40 1.09
C SER A 197 27.39 -6.42 -0.10
N PHE A 198 26.50 -6.70 -1.04
CA PHE A 198 26.22 -5.85 -2.19
C PHE A 198 24.97 -4.98 -1.98
N TYR A 199 24.13 -5.35 -1.02
CA TYR A 199 22.90 -4.62 -0.70
C TYR A 199 23.23 -3.40 0.16
N ASP A 200 23.15 -2.21 -0.44
CA ASP A 200 23.38 -0.95 0.24
C ASP A 200 22.20 0.01 0.02
N SER A 201 21.40 0.19 1.06
CA SER A 201 20.26 1.14 1.05
C SER A 201 20.72 2.61 1.05
N HIS A 202 21.99 2.89 1.29
CA HIS A 202 22.61 4.22 1.23
C HIS A 202 23.41 4.45 -0.05
N HIS A 203 23.28 3.53 -1.01
CA HIS A 203 23.97 3.65 -2.29
C HIS A 203 23.62 5.00 -2.96
N GLU A 204 24.63 5.62 -3.59
CA GLU A 204 24.48 6.96 -4.19
C GLU A 204 23.29 7.07 -5.16
N ALA A 205 23.02 6.01 -5.93
CA ALA A 205 21.86 5.97 -6.83
C ALA A 205 20.52 6.09 -6.04
N ILE A 206 20.42 5.38 -4.91
CA ILE A 206 19.22 5.41 -4.07
C ILE A 206 19.04 6.81 -3.48
N LEU A 207 20.10 7.41 -2.94
CA LEU A 207 20.03 8.77 -2.37
C LEU A 207 19.61 9.81 -3.42
N ARG A 208 20.11 9.70 -4.65
CA ARG A 208 19.68 10.57 -5.75
C ARG A 208 18.22 10.36 -6.14
N MET A 209 17.76 9.11 -6.16
CA MET A 209 16.36 8.79 -6.43
C MET A 209 15.43 9.35 -5.34
N LEU A 210 15.82 9.21 -4.08
CA LEU A 210 15.07 9.79 -2.94
C LEU A 210 14.96 11.31 -3.08
N GLN A 211 16.07 11.99 -3.39
CA GLN A 211 16.06 13.44 -3.60
C GLN A 211 15.11 13.85 -4.74
N MET A 212 15.15 13.13 -5.86
CA MET A 212 14.25 13.39 -6.99
C MET A 212 12.77 13.27 -6.60
N VAL A 213 12.41 12.21 -5.88
CA VAL A 213 11.03 11.99 -5.43
C VAL A 213 10.59 13.08 -4.47
N VAL A 214 11.45 13.47 -3.51
CA VAL A 214 11.18 14.55 -2.55
C VAL A 214 10.96 15.86 -3.26
N ASP A 215 11.85 16.23 -4.18
CA ASP A 215 11.76 17.49 -4.93
C ASP A 215 10.48 17.55 -5.79
N ASN A 216 10.15 16.45 -6.48
CA ASN A 216 8.95 16.36 -7.29
C ASN A 216 7.68 16.40 -6.43
N GLY A 217 7.64 15.66 -5.32
CA GLY A 217 6.52 15.70 -4.40
C GLY A 217 6.29 17.10 -3.79
N HIS A 218 7.34 17.75 -3.33
CA HIS A 218 7.25 19.09 -2.75
C HIS A 218 6.79 20.16 -3.76
N LYS A 219 7.21 20.08 -5.03
CA LYS A 219 6.72 20.99 -6.09
C LYS A 219 5.21 20.93 -6.25
N HIS A 220 4.59 19.79 -5.98
CA HIS A 220 3.15 19.58 -6.05
C HIS A 220 2.46 19.67 -4.67
N GLY A 221 3.18 20.06 -3.62
CA GLY A 221 2.64 20.21 -2.26
C GLY A 221 2.26 18.90 -1.57
N LEU A 222 2.79 17.75 -2.02
CA LEU A 222 2.49 16.45 -1.44
C LEU A 222 3.14 16.26 -0.07
N SER A 223 2.45 15.53 0.79
CA SER A 223 3.03 14.93 1.98
C SER A 223 3.89 13.71 1.61
N LEU A 224 5.04 13.58 2.25
CA LEU A 224 6.00 12.49 2.01
C LEU A 224 6.18 11.69 3.28
N ILE A 225 6.11 10.36 3.15
CA ILE A 225 6.35 9.42 4.24
C ILE A 225 7.47 8.49 3.79
N HIS A 226 8.52 8.42 4.61
CA HIS A 226 9.62 7.50 4.39
C HIS A 226 9.43 6.27 5.27
N ILE A 227 9.44 5.07 4.67
CA ILE A 227 9.27 3.78 5.32
C ILE A 227 10.47 2.88 5.04
#